data_69ecdcab34670cfa5b29f0391c82a0ec
#
_entry.id   69ecdcab34670cfa5b29f0391c82a0ec
#
_cell.length_a   1.000
_cell.length_b   1.000
_cell.length_c   1.000
_cell.angle_alpha   90.00
_cell.angle_beta   90.00
_cell.angle_gamma   90.00
#
_symmetry.space_group_name_H-M   'P 1'
#
loop_
_entity.id
_entity.type
_entity.pdbx_description
1 polymer ?
#
loop_
_entity_poly.entity_id
_entity_poly.type
_entity_poly.pdbx_seq_one_letter_code
_entity_poly.pdbx_strand_id
1 'polypeptide(L)'
;PPPPPPPPPPPPPPPPPPPPPPPPTPTPPPPPPQHSFPTRRSSDLTGATRSDGWVDIEGGIGTVFSYASMVTRELPNDTVMVEGPMERLSAQGTFVGRHILTSKPGVAVHINAFNFPCWGMLEKIAPSLAAGMPVIVKPATPTAYLTEAMVRAIIEAGHLPEGALQLICGGVGDLLDQLNEQDVVTFTGSAVTGRKLRTHPNIVTNSIPFTMEADSLNCCILGESVQPDDEEFGLFIKEVAKEITVKAGQKCTAIRRVIVPADRLQAVADALQSRLDKTVVGDPAIEQVRMGPLVGADQARDVRASVEKLASECQVIYGGKETFDLEGVDNSSGAFFPATVLLCDEPHKKQLVHEVEAFGPVTTLMPYSGLDDAVAIAAMGKGSLAGSLFTYDDEEARTIILGAAAWHGRMLVINRDCAGESTGHGSPLAQMVHGGPGRAGGGEELGGLRAIKHYMQRTAIQASPTTLTAITWEYHAGGKTYTDDIHPFKKHFEDLRIGETLITHRRTVTEADIVN
;
A
#
# COMPACT_ATOMS: atom_id res chain seq x y z
N PRO A 1 -43.32 -41.41 -64.31
CA PRO A 1 -42.17 -40.53 -64.36
C PRO A 1 -41.72 -40.18 -62.96
N PRO A 2 -40.43 -40.24 -62.71
CA PRO A 2 -39.88 -39.83 -61.36
C PRO A 2 -40.07 -38.32 -61.18
N PRO A 3 -40.13 -37.81 -59.90
CA PRO A 3 -40.25 -36.40 -59.63
C PRO A 3 -39.00 -35.66 -60.09
N PRO A 4 -39.05 -34.36 -60.42
CA PRO A 4 -37.91 -33.58 -60.85
C PRO A 4 -36.92 -33.35 -59.63
N PRO A 5 -35.63 -33.24 -59.93
CA PRO A 5 -34.63 -33.03 -58.92
C PRO A 5 -34.85 -31.67 -58.19
N PRO A 6 -34.49 -31.53 -56.90
CA PRO A 6 -34.60 -30.28 -56.15
C PRO A 6 -33.70 -29.18 -56.77
N PRO A 7 -34.06 -27.91 -56.66
CA PRO A 7 -33.22 -26.80 -57.12
C PRO A 7 -31.90 -26.70 -56.37
N PRO A 8 -30.83 -26.21 -57.02
CA PRO A 8 -29.53 -26.04 -56.37
C PRO A 8 -29.62 -25.03 -55.27
N PRO A 9 -28.81 -25.19 -54.20
CA PRO A 9 -28.76 -24.22 -53.06
C PRO A 9 -28.30 -22.85 -53.57
N PRO A 10 -28.74 -21.76 -52.89
CA PRO A 10 -28.30 -20.40 -53.22
C PRO A 10 -26.80 -20.22 -52.98
N PRO A 11 -26.12 -19.34 -53.72
CA PRO A 11 -24.71 -19.06 -53.52
C PRO A 11 -24.46 -18.46 -52.16
N PRO A 12 -23.30 -18.72 -51.54
CA PRO A 12 -22.95 -18.14 -50.23
C PRO A 12 -22.87 -16.60 -50.32
N PRO A 13 -23.21 -15.88 -49.24
CA PRO A 13 -23.08 -14.43 -49.21
C PRO A 13 -21.62 -13.99 -49.40
N PRO A 14 -21.38 -12.82 -49.98
CA PRO A 14 -20.02 -12.29 -50.13
C PRO A 14 -19.35 -12.06 -48.78
N PRO A 15 -18.03 -12.22 -48.68
CA PRO A 15 -17.31 -11.96 -47.42
C PRO A 15 -17.48 -10.50 -47.00
N PRO A 16 -17.51 -10.23 -45.70
CA PRO A 16 -17.56 -8.86 -45.20
C PRO A 16 -16.32 -8.06 -45.63
N PRO A 17 -16.44 -6.75 -45.81
CA PRO A 17 -15.30 -5.90 -46.16
C PRO A 17 -14.24 -5.94 -45.04
N PRO A 18 -12.94 -5.82 -45.41
CA PRO A 18 -11.89 -5.79 -44.42
C PRO A 18 -12.09 -4.60 -43.45
N PRO A 19 -11.72 -4.74 -42.15
CA PRO A 19 -11.80 -3.65 -41.19
C PRO A 19 -10.95 -2.46 -41.66
N PRO A 20 -11.35 -1.22 -41.35
CA PRO A 20 -10.55 -0.06 -41.69
C PRO A 20 -9.18 -0.12 -40.96
N PRO A 21 -8.13 0.40 -41.57
CA PRO A 21 -6.82 0.46 -40.91
C PRO A 21 -6.91 1.20 -39.57
N PRO A 22 -6.17 0.78 -38.56
CA PRO A 22 -6.14 1.48 -37.27
C PRO A 22 -5.75 2.94 -37.49
N PRO A 23 -6.33 3.88 -36.70
CA PRO A 23 -5.94 5.27 -36.79
C PRO A 23 -4.44 5.41 -36.49
N PRO A 24 -3.76 6.40 -37.11
CA PRO A 24 -2.34 6.64 -36.82
C PRO A 24 -2.16 6.86 -35.33
N THR A 25 -1.18 6.18 -34.74
CA THR A 25 -0.78 6.40 -33.33
C THR A 25 -0.53 7.90 -33.14
N PRO A 26 -1.18 8.54 -32.17
CA PRO A 26 -0.90 9.95 -31.87
C PRO A 26 0.58 10.09 -31.51
N THR A 27 1.25 11.04 -32.12
CA THR A 27 2.60 11.44 -31.71
C THR A 27 2.55 11.78 -30.23
N PRO A 28 3.43 11.23 -29.39
CA PRO A 28 3.48 11.60 -27.99
C PRO A 28 3.63 13.12 -27.89
N PRO A 29 2.89 13.78 -26.98
CA PRO A 29 3.07 15.20 -26.73
C PRO A 29 4.54 15.46 -26.34
N PRO A 30 5.09 16.64 -26.67
CA PRO A 30 6.42 17.01 -26.26
C PRO A 30 6.51 16.89 -24.73
N PRO A 31 7.63 16.42 -24.17
CA PRO A 31 7.79 16.32 -22.73
C PRO A 31 7.50 17.68 -22.10
N PRO A 32 6.75 17.75 -21.00
CA PRO A 32 6.49 19.01 -20.32
C PRO A 32 7.82 19.65 -19.94
N PRO A 33 7.92 20.98 -19.91
CA PRO A 33 9.15 21.66 -19.54
C PRO A 33 9.66 21.12 -18.21
N GLN A 34 10.92 20.73 -18.15
CA GLN A 34 11.61 20.09 -17.02
C GLN A 34 11.65 20.93 -15.72
N HIS A 35 10.84 21.96 -15.61
CA HIS A 35 10.85 22.88 -14.49
C HIS A 35 9.58 22.79 -13.66
N SER A 36 9.70 22.09 -12.50
CA SER A 36 9.05 22.43 -11.26
C SER A 36 7.55 22.16 -11.11
N PHE A 37 7.04 21.03 -11.53
CA PHE A 37 5.79 20.50 -11.03
C PHE A 37 6.09 19.15 -10.36
N PRO A 38 5.60 18.80 -9.29
CA PRO A 38 4.86 19.30 -8.13
C PRO A 38 5.69 19.55 -6.87
N THR A 39 7.02 19.22 -6.86
CA THR A 39 7.87 19.30 -5.66
C THR A 39 7.97 20.68 -5.02
N ARG A 40 8.02 21.75 -5.82
CA ARG A 40 8.00 23.13 -5.27
C ARG A 40 6.68 23.46 -4.60
N ARG A 41 5.55 23.06 -5.18
CA ARG A 41 4.23 23.32 -4.59
C ARG A 41 3.97 22.49 -3.34
N SER A 42 4.54 21.29 -3.24
CA SER A 42 4.43 20.48 -2.03
C SER A 42 5.07 21.19 -0.83
N SER A 43 6.29 21.70 -0.96
CA SER A 43 6.96 22.42 0.13
C SER A 43 6.29 23.76 0.45
N ASP A 44 5.91 24.54 -0.58
CA ASP A 44 5.33 25.87 -0.39
C ASP A 44 3.94 25.85 0.28
N LEU A 45 3.22 24.75 0.15
CA LEU A 45 1.81 24.67 0.50
C LEU A 45 1.50 23.70 1.66
N THR A 46 2.35 22.69 1.93
CA THR A 46 2.12 21.71 3.01
C THR A 46 3.02 21.92 4.22
N GLY A 47 3.98 22.84 4.15
CA GLY A 47 5.05 22.96 5.15
C GLY A 47 6.07 21.81 5.11
N ALA A 48 5.94 20.87 4.19
CA ALA A 48 6.90 19.79 3.99
C ALA A 48 8.22 20.33 3.42
N THR A 49 9.35 19.79 3.87
CA THR A 49 10.63 20.09 3.22
C THR A 49 10.61 19.57 1.78
N ARG A 50 11.52 20.08 0.94
CA ARG A 50 11.65 19.58 -0.45
C ARG A 50 11.90 18.07 -0.49
N SER A 51 12.67 17.55 0.44
CA SER A 51 12.94 16.12 0.62
C SER A 51 11.67 15.33 0.96
N ASP A 52 10.85 15.85 1.88
CA ASP A 52 9.61 15.20 2.30
C ASP A 52 8.55 15.21 1.18
N GLY A 53 8.48 16.33 0.42
CA GLY A 53 7.62 16.43 -0.77
C GLY A 53 8.03 15.47 -1.88
N TRP A 54 9.34 15.27 -2.07
CA TRP A 54 9.88 14.28 -3.01
C TRP A 54 9.43 12.86 -2.64
N VAL A 55 9.55 12.48 -1.37
CA VAL A 55 9.12 11.14 -0.88
C VAL A 55 7.63 10.90 -1.15
N ASP A 56 6.78 11.88 -0.91
CA ASP A 56 5.33 11.76 -1.15
C ASP A 56 5.00 11.55 -2.64
N ILE A 57 5.66 12.29 -3.51
CA ILE A 57 5.38 12.26 -4.95
C ILE A 57 6.00 11.03 -5.61
N GLU A 58 7.29 10.85 -5.46
CA GLU A 58 8.02 9.74 -6.11
C GLU A 58 7.63 8.38 -5.53
N GLY A 59 7.37 8.30 -4.21
CA GLY A 59 6.88 7.08 -3.59
C GLY A 59 5.52 6.65 -4.17
N GLY A 60 4.62 7.62 -4.36
CA GLY A 60 3.32 7.37 -4.98
C GLY A 60 3.44 6.95 -6.45
N ILE A 61 4.24 7.67 -7.24
CA ILE A 61 4.49 7.35 -8.65
C ILE A 61 5.14 5.97 -8.78
N GLY A 62 6.15 5.66 -7.97
CA GLY A 62 6.80 4.35 -7.93
C GLY A 62 5.84 3.21 -7.61
N THR A 63 4.86 3.47 -6.73
CA THR A 63 3.78 2.50 -6.42
C THR A 63 2.92 2.23 -7.65
N VAL A 64 2.49 3.28 -8.39
CA VAL A 64 1.71 3.11 -9.63
C VAL A 64 2.48 2.32 -10.68
N PHE A 65 3.77 2.63 -10.90
CA PHE A 65 4.61 1.87 -11.84
C PHE A 65 4.76 0.41 -11.42
N SER A 66 4.90 0.14 -10.12
CA SER A 66 4.98 -1.23 -9.60
C SER A 66 3.70 -2.01 -9.90
N TYR A 67 2.52 -1.42 -9.67
CA TYR A 67 1.23 -2.04 -10.02
C TYR A 67 1.06 -2.22 -11.52
N ALA A 68 1.38 -1.22 -12.34
CA ALA A 68 1.34 -1.35 -13.80
C ALA A 68 2.20 -2.52 -14.30
N SER A 69 3.41 -2.67 -13.75
CA SER A 69 4.30 -3.78 -14.07
C SER A 69 3.76 -5.14 -13.61
N MET A 70 3.19 -5.23 -12.40
CA MET A 70 2.58 -6.46 -11.89
C MET A 70 1.36 -6.87 -12.73
N VAL A 71 0.47 -5.93 -13.02
CA VAL A 71 -0.72 -6.19 -13.85
C VAL A 71 -0.34 -6.75 -15.21
N THR A 72 0.63 -6.12 -15.87
CA THR A 72 1.08 -6.56 -17.22
C THR A 72 1.65 -7.98 -17.21
N ARG A 73 2.30 -8.41 -16.11
CA ARG A 73 2.94 -9.73 -16.02
C ARG A 73 2.03 -10.81 -15.46
N GLU A 74 1.12 -10.47 -14.55
CA GLU A 74 0.49 -11.45 -13.65
C GLU A 74 -1.03 -11.49 -13.77
N LEU A 75 -1.67 -10.46 -14.32
CA LEU A 75 -3.10 -10.48 -14.55
C LEU A 75 -3.41 -10.90 -16.01
N PRO A 76 -4.45 -11.71 -16.23
CA PRO A 76 -4.95 -11.96 -17.56
C PRO A 76 -5.54 -10.67 -18.14
N ASN A 77 -5.38 -10.45 -19.43
CA ASN A 77 -6.09 -9.38 -20.12
C ASN A 77 -7.53 -9.85 -20.44
N ASP A 78 -8.31 -10.11 -19.40
CA ASP A 78 -9.65 -10.67 -19.46
C ASP A 78 -10.52 -10.08 -18.35
N THR A 79 -11.83 -10.28 -18.47
CA THR A 79 -12.84 -9.89 -17.47
C THR A 79 -12.93 -10.89 -16.30
N VAL A 80 -12.31 -12.05 -16.42
CA VAL A 80 -12.29 -13.12 -15.43
C VAL A 80 -10.86 -13.46 -15.05
N MET A 81 -10.53 -13.32 -13.78
CA MET A 81 -9.29 -13.81 -13.22
C MET A 81 -9.54 -15.13 -12.50
N VAL A 82 -8.89 -16.19 -12.93
CA VAL A 82 -9.00 -17.51 -12.30
C VAL A 82 -8.06 -17.63 -11.11
N GLU A 83 -8.53 -18.19 -10.00
CA GLU A 83 -7.75 -18.31 -8.76
C GLU A 83 -7.64 -19.76 -8.29
N GLY A 84 -6.42 -20.16 -8.01
CA GLY A 84 -6.09 -21.48 -7.48
C GLY A 84 -6.26 -22.62 -8.48
N PRO A 85 -6.00 -23.86 -8.09
CA PRO A 85 -6.23 -25.04 -8.88
C PRO A 85 -7.72 -25.41 -8.96
N MET A 86 -8.06 -26.25 -9.92
CA MET A 86 -9.37 -26.89 -9.98
C MET A 86 -9.50 -27.92 -8.86
N GLU A 87 -10.58 -27.84 -8.10
CA GLU A 87 -10.92 -28.77 -7.03
C GLU A 87 -11.83 -29.88 -7.55
N ARG A 88 -11.47 -31.14 -7.29
CA ARG A 88 -12.30 -32.30 -7.60
C ARG A 88 -13.36 -32.51 -6.52
N LEU A 89 -14.62 -32.26 -6.82
CA LEU A 89 -15.73 -32.31 -5.86
C LEU A 89 -16.52 -33.63 -5.89
N SER A 90 -16.26 -34.51 -6.87
CA SER A 90 -16.93 -35.81 -6.98
C SER A 90 -15.93 -36.95 -7.24
N ALA A 91 -16.31 -38.17 -6.86
CA ALA A 91 -15.46 -39.35 -6.98
C ALA A 91 -15.00 -39.64 -8.41
N GLN A 92 -15.84 -39.38 -9.40
CA GLN A 92 -15.54 -39.60 -10.83
C GLN A 92 -14.98 -38.37 -11.54
N GLY A 93 -14.84 -37.23 -10.86
CA GLY A 93 -14.30 -36.00 -11.45
C GLY A 93 -15.23 -35.31 -12.48
N THR A 94 -16.49 -35.70 -12.54
CA THR A 94 -17.49 -35.08 -13.43
C THR A 94 -18.10 -33.81 -12.85
N PHE A 95 -17.88 -33.56 -11.57
CA PHE A 95 -18.27 -32.35 -10.83
C PHE A 95 -17.03 -31.79 -10.15
N VAL A 96 -16.69 -30.57 -10.53
CA VAL A 96 -15.45 -29.86 -10.12
C VAL A 96 -15.77 -28.44 -9.70
N GLY A 97 -14.84 -27.81 -9.01
CA GLY A 97 -14.98 -26.41 -8.58
C GLY A 97 -13.72 -25.59 -8.81
N ARG A 98 -13.88 -24.32 -8.99
CA ARG A 98 -12.79 -23.35 -9.03
C ARG A 98 -13.27 -21.97 -8.61
N HIS A 99 -12.37 -21.15 -8.06
CA HIS A 99 -12.68 -19.77 -7.77
C HIS A 99 -12.34 -18.88 -8.97
N ILE A 100 -13.20 -17.90 -9.21
CA ILE A 100 -12.94 -16.79 -10.13
C ILE A 100 -13.07 -15.47 -9.37
N LEU A 101 -12.40 -14.46 -9.88
CA LEU A 101 -12.60 -13.07 -9.47
C LEU A 101 -13.04 -12.27 -10.71
N THR A 102 -14.01 -11.40 -10.49
CA THR A 102 -14.51 -10.44 -11.49
C THR A 102 -14.53 -9.04 -10.87
N SER A 103 -14.38 -8.00 -11.69
CA SER A 103 -14.52 -6.63 -11.24
C SER A 103 -15.91 -6.41 -10.62
N LYS A 104 -15.98 -5.64 -9.53
CA LYS A 104 -17.26 -5.20 -8.99
C LYS A 104 -17.83 -4.06 -9.87
N PRO A 105 -19.12 -4.03 -10.15
CA PRO A 105 -19.75 -2.97 -10.96
C PRO A 105 -20.06 -1.69 -10.16
N GLY A 106 -19.36 -1.45 -9.07
CA GLY A 106 -19.51 -0.29 -8.19
C GLY A 106 -18.36 0.72 -8.33
N VAL A 107 -18.17 1.54 -7.31
CA VAL A 107 -17.12 2.56 -7.20
C VAL A 107 -16.30 2.37 -5.92
N ALA A 108 -15.00 2.63 -5.98
CA ALA A 108 -14.14 2.69 -4.81
C ALA A 108 -14.06 4.13 -4.29
N VAL A 109 -14.47 4.35 -3.05
CA VAL A 109 -14.38 5.65 -2.37
C VAL A 109 -13.16 5.65 -1.46
N HIS A 110 -12.18 6.50 -1.77
CA HIS A 110 -10.92 6.63 -1.04
C HIS A 110 -10.89 7.91 -0.22
N ILE A 111 -11.01 7.77 1.10
CA ILE A 111 -10.94 8.88 2.06
C ILE A 111 -9.53 8.91 2.65
N ASN A 112 -8.73 9.89 2.24
CA ASN A 112 -7.29 9.94 2.49
C ASN A 112 -6.93 10.93 3.59
N ALA A 113 -5.80 10.65 4.28
CA ALA A 113 -5.22 11.51 5.29
C ALA A 113 -4.43 12.68 4.67
N PHE A 114 -4.07 13.66 5.51
CA PHE A 114 -3.39 14.89 5.08
C PHE A 114 -1.88 14.71 4.84
N ASN A 115 -1.26 13.72 5.45
CA ASN A 115 0.18 13.62 5.57
C ASN A 115 0.90 13.15 4.29
N PHE A 116 0.23 12.35 3.45
CA PHE A 116 0.70 11.92 2.14
C PHE A 116 -0.37 12.15 1.06
N PRO A 117 -0.63 13.41 0.69
CA PRO A 117 -1.73 13.76 -0.24
C PRO A 117 -1.56 13.18 -1.64
N CYS A 118 -0.33 12.91 -2.08
CA CYS A 118 -0.02 12.27 -3.37
C CYS A 118 0.09 10.77 -3.23
N TRP A 119 0.97 10.27 -2.38
CA TRP A 119 1.19 8.83 -2.21
C TRP A 119 -0.07 8.12 -1.73
N GLY A 120 -0.72 8.63 -0.67
CA GLY A 120 -1.93 8.03 -0.11
C GLY A 120 -3.10 7.95 -1.11
N MET A 121 -3.16 8.84 -2.11
CA MET A 121 -4.07 8.71 -3.24
C MET A 121 -3.59 7.62 -4.21
N LEU A 122 -2.33 7.69 -4.64
CA LEU A 122 -1.81 6.85 -5.72
C LEU A 122 -1.75 5.37 -5.32
N GLU A 123 -1.42 5.06 -4.07
CA GLU A 123 -1.40 3.67 -3.57
C GLU A 123 -2.77 3.00 -3.55
N LYS A 124 -3.85 3.78 -3.43
CA LYS A 124 -5.23 3.27 -3.43
C LYS A 124 -5.84 3.21 -4.82
N ILE A 125 -5.60 4.22 -5.65
CA ILE A 125 -6.16 4.21 -7.02
C ILE A 125 -5.47 3.18 -7.91
N ALA A 126 -4.19 2.87 -7.70
CA ALA A 126 -3.48 1.90 -8.53
C ALA A 126 -4.12 0.49 -8.49
N PRO A 127 -4.34 -0.16 -7.33
CA PRO A 127 -4.99 -1.47 -7.29
C PRO A 127 -6.47 -1.44 -7.66
N SER A 128 -7.22 -0.36 -7.35
CA SER A 128 -8.64 -0.28 -7.71
C SER A 128 -8.86 -0.10 -9.21
N LEU A 129 -8.10 0.76 -9.87
CA LEU A 129 -8.14 0.88 -11.33
C LEU A 129 -7.64 -0.40 -12.02
N ALA A 130 -6.62 -1.05 -11.46
CA ALA A 130 -6.14 -2.35 -11.95
C ALA A 130 -7.21 -3.45 -11.85
N ALA A 131 -8.11 -3.38 -10.87
CA ALA A 131 -9.27 -4.26 -10.74
C ALA A 131 -10.42 -3.89 -11.71
N GLY A 132 -10.29 -2.82 -12.49
CA GLY A 132 -11.36 -2.31 -13.35
C GLY A 132 -12.43 -1.50 -12.62
N MET A 133 -12.17 -1.04 -11.38
CA MET A 133 -13.13 -0.31 -10.56
C MET A 133 -12.85 1.20 -10.61
N PRO A 134 -13.82 2.06 -11.01
CA PRO A 134 -13.66 3.50 -10.98
C PRO A 134 -13.54 4.02 -9.54
N VAL A 135 -12.95 5.19 -9.37
CA VAL A 135 -12.62 5.72 -8.04
C VAL A 135 -13.13 7.13 -7.81
N ILE A 136 -13.56 7.39 -6.57
CA ILE A 136 -13.81 8.72 -6.02
C ILE A 136 -12.77 8.98 -4.93
N VAL A 137 -11.92 9.97 -5.13
CA VAL A 137 -10.90 10.36 -4.16
C VAL A 137 -11.41 11.53 -3.32
N LYS A 138 -11.33 11.38 -2.00
CA LYS A 138 -11.64 12.43 -1.03
C LYS A 138 -10.41 12.71 -0.17
N PRO A 139 -9.56 13.70 -0.51
CA PRO A 139 -8.41 14.08 0.29
C PRO A 139 -8.82 14.79 1.59
N ALA A 140 -7.92 14.80 2.56
CA ALA A 140 -8.06 15.65 3.73
C ALA A 140 -7.99 17.13 3.34
N THR A 141 -8.86 17.96 3.92
CA THR A 141 -9.01 19.37 3.58
C THR A 141 -7.71 20.18 3.61
N PRO A 142 -6.81 20.01 4.62
CA PRO A 142 -5.60 20.85 4.72
C PRO A 142 -4.65 20.72 3.53
N THR A 143 -4.66 19.59 2.82
CA THR A 143 -3.73 19.31 1.70
C THR A 143 -4.45 18.96 0.39
N ALA A 144 -5.77 19.20 0.33
CA ALA A 144 -6.61 18.83 -0.81
C ALA A 144 -6.16 19.47 -2.14
N TYR A 145 -5.63 20.68 -2.11
CA TYR A 145 -5.17 21.38 -3.30
C TYR A 145 -3.99 20.68 -4.02
N LEU A 146 -3.15 19.96 -3.27
CA LEU A 146 -2.06 19.19 -3.89
C LEU A 146 -2.59 17.92 -4.57
N THR A 147 -3.52 17.23 -3.93
CA THR A 147 -4.24 16.10 -4.54
C THR A 147 -5.01 16.56 -5.79
N GLU A 148 -5.68 17.71 -5.71
CA GLU A 148 -6.41 18.31 -6.85
C GLU A 148 -5.48 18.59 -8.03
N ALA A 149 -4.33 19.21 -7.78
CA ALA A 149 -3.35 19.49 -8.82
C ALA A 149 -2.85 18.21 -9.52
N MET A 150 -2.64 17.12 -8.74
CA MET A 150 -2.24 15.83 -9.29
C MET A 150 -3.37 15.17 -10.09
N VAL A 151 -4.61 15.15 -9.57
CA VAL A 151 -5.77 14.59 -10.28
C VAL A 151 -6.00 15.33 -11.58
N ARG A 152 -5.90 16.66 -11.58
CA ARG A 152 -6.01 17.47 -12.79
C ARG A 152 -4.96 17.06 -13.83
N ALA A 153 -3.70 16.93 -13.44
CA ALA A 153 -2.63 16.49 -14.34
C ALA A 153 -2.87 15.08 -14.92
N ILE A 154 -3.40 14.14 -14.10
CA ILE A 154 -3.75 12.80 -14.56
C ILE A 154 -4.88 12.83 -15.59
N ILE A 155 -5.93 13.63 -15.34
CA ILE A 155 -7.08 13.76 -16.26
C ILE A 155 -6.65 14.46 -17.57
N GLU A 156 -5.87 15.53 -17.48
CA GLU A 156 -5.36 16.27 -18.65
C GLU A 156 -4.44 15.41 -19.53
N ALA A 157 -3.74 14.41 -18.95
CA ALA A 157 -2.95 13.45 -19.70
C ALA A 157 -3.79 12.53 -20.60
N GLY A 158 -5.09 12.37 -20.34
CA GLY A 158 -6.04 11.66 -21.20
C GLY A 158 -5.85 10.15 -21.30
N HIS A 159 -5.15 9.53 -20.34
CA HIS A 159 -4.89 8.09 -20.35
C HIS A 159 -5.98 7.24 -19.69
N LEU A 160 -6.82 7.85 -18.85
CA LEU A 160 -7.91 7.17 -18.18
C LEU A 160 -9.24 7.38 -18.92
N PRO A 161 -10.13 6.37 -18.93
CA PRO A 161 -11.50 6.56 -19.39
C PRO A 161 -12.21 7.67 -18.60
N GLU A 162 -13.17 8.34 -19.24
CA GLU A 162 -14.02 9.33 -18.58
C GLU A 162 -14.74 8.70 -17.37
N GLY A 163 -14.71 9.38 -16.21
CA GLY A 163 -15.30 8.90 -14.97
C GLY A 163 -14.47 7.89 -14.17
N ALA A 164 -13.37 7.37 -14.72
CA ALA A 164 -12.53 6.41 -14.00
C ALA A 164 -11.87 6.99 -12.73
N LEU A 165 -11.56 8.28 -12.73
CA LEU A 165 -11.00 9.02 -11.59
C LEU A 165 -11.81 10.28 -11.35
N GLN A 166 -12.36 10.40 -10.14
CA GLN A 166 -13.14 11.55 -9.70
C GLN A 166 -12.60 12.09 -8.37
N LEU A 167 -12.82 13.37 -8.09
CA LEU A 167 -12.31 14.04 -6.90
C LEU A 167 -13.40 14.85 -6.21
N ILE A 168 -13.50 14.72 -4.88
CA ILE A 168 -14.34 15.58 -4.03
C ILE A 168 -13.47 16.30 -3.02
N CYS A 169 -13.32 17.62 -3.16
CA CYS A 169 -12.66 18.48 -2.17
C CYS A 169 -13.67 19.05 -1.18
N GLY A 170 -13.33 19.03 0.12
CA GLY A 170 -14.20 19.53 1.17
C GLY A 170 -15.10 18.47 1.80
N GLY A 171 -16.31 18.85 2.20
CA GLY A 171 -17.28 17.94 2.80
C GLY A 171 -17.87 16.96 1.78
N VAL A 172 -18.21 15.77 2.22
CA VAL A 172 -18.76 14.71 1.33
C VAL A 172 -20.30 14.69 1.29
N GLY A 173 -20.97 15.56 2.08
CA GLY A 173 -22.43 15.55 2.17
C GLY A 173 -22.97 14.17 2.56
N ASP A 174 -23.87 13.65 1.73
CA ASP A 174 -24.55 12.36 1.85
C ASP A 174 -23.88 11.24 1.02
N LEU A 175 -22.63 11.39 0.60
CA LEU A 175 -21.94 10.40 -0.26
C LEU A 175 -22.06 8.97 0.28
N LEU A 176 -21.89 8.78 1.59
CA LEU A 176 -21.97 7.43 2.17
C LEU A 176 -23.39 6.85 2.14
N ASP A 177 -24.43 7.69 2.09
CA ASP A 177 -25.82 7.26 1.96
C ASP A 177 -26.17 6.79 0.53
N GLN A 178 -25.37 7.20 -0.47
CA GLN A 178 -25.56 6.84 -1.88
C GLN A 178 -24.90 5.52 -2.26
N LEU A 179 -24.03 4.97 -1.40
CA LEU A 179 -23.29 3.73 -1.69
C LEU A 179 -24.18 2.49 -1.55
N ASN A 180 -23.81 1.44 -2.31
CA ASN A 180 -24.48 0.14 -2.29
C ASN A 180 -23.48 -1.01 -2.03
N GLU A 181 -23.94 -2.25 -2.01
CA GLU A 181 -23.17 -3.46 -1.69
C GLU A 181 -22.04 -3.78 -2.69
N GLN A 182 -22.05 -3.16 -3.87
CA GLN A 182 -20.99 -3.34 -4.89
C GLN A 182 -19.85 -2.32 -4.74
N ASP A 183 -20.07 -1.28 -3.94
CA ASP A 183 -19.06 -0.26 -3.69
C ASP A 183 -18.04 -0.71 -2.63
N VAL A 184 -16.90 -0.02 -2.57
CA VAL A 184 -15.86 -0.26 -1.58
C VAL A 184 -15.43 1.07 -0.97
N VAL A 185 -15.26 1.12 0.34
CA VAL A 185 -14.72 2.29 1.03
C VAL A 185 -13.36 1.97 1.63
N THR A 186 -12.38 2.83 1.40
CA THR A 186 -11.10 2.81 2.10
C THR A 186 -10.90 4.11 2.85
N PHE A 187 -10.38 4.01 4.05
CA PHE A 187 -10.16 5.16 4.92
C PHE A 187 -8.76 5.11 5.53
N THR A 188 -8.04 6.22 5.45
CA THR A 188 -6.81 6.46 6.21
C THR A 188 -6.97 7.74 7.03
N GLY A 189 -6.77 7.66 8.35
CA GLY A 189 -6.89 8.80 9.25
C GLY A 189 -7.02 8.40 10.72
N SER A 190 -7.59 9.29 11.54
CA SER A 190 -7.73 9.01 12.98
C SER A 190 -8.71 7.87 13.27
N ALA A 191 -8.43 7.06 14.29
CA ALA A 191 -9.31 5.96 14.72
C ALA A 191 -10.73 6.43 15.09
N VAL A 192 -10.86 7.66 15.60
CA VAL A 192 -12.18 8.24 15.94
C VAL A 192 -13.01 8.44 14.67
N THR A 193 -12.43 9.05 13.65
CA THR A 193 -13.11 9.26 12.37
C THR A 193 -13.36 7.93 11.66
N GLY A 194 -12.39 7.04 11.62
CA GLY A 194 -12.52 5.72 11.01
C GLY A 194 -13.66 4.90 11.62
N ARG A 195 -13.77 4.87 12.95
CA ARG A 195 -14.89 4.21 13.64
C ARG A 195 -16.24 4.82 13.28
N LYS A 196 -16.33 6.16 13.24
CA LYS A 196 -17.58 6.86 12.85
C LYS A 196 -18.02 6.47 11.44
N LEU A 197 -17.08 6.46 10.49
CA LEU A 197 -17.37 6.09 9.10
C LEU A 197 -17.72 4.60 8.97
N ARG A 198 -16.93 3.72 9.59
CA ARG A 198 -17.14 2.26 9.55
C ARG A 198 -18.48 1.84 10.16
N THR A 199 -18.99 2.58 11.14
CA THR A 199 -20.29 2.33 11.78
C THR A 199 -21.43 3.14 11.16
N HIS A 200 -21.22 3.79 10.02
CA HIS A 200 -22.26 4.49 9.30
C HIS A 200 -23.42 3.52 8.97
N PRO A 201 -24.69 3.89 9.19
CA PRO A 201 -25.83 2.98 9.01
C PRO A 201 -25.86 2.30 7.65
N ASN A 202 -25.59 3.04 6.57
CA ASN A 202 -25.58 2.49 5.22
C ASN A 202 -24.46 1.49 4.98
N ILE A 203 -23.25 1.76 5.51
CA ILE A 203 -22.10 0.85 5.44
C ILE A 203 -22.43 -0.48 6.12
N VAL A 204 -23.01 -0.42 7.31
CA VAL A 204 -23.36 -1.61 8.10
C VAL A 204 -24.52 -2.38 7.47
N THR A 205 -25.60 -1.68 7.09
CA THR A 205 -26.83 -2.31 6.56
C THR A 205 -26.59 -3.03 5.24
N ASN A 206 -25.81 -2.42 4.34
CA ASN A 206 -25.52 -3.00 3.01
C ASN A 206 -24.23 -3.82 2.99
N SER A 207 -23.58 -4.04 4.15
CA SER A 207 -22.35 -4.80 4.25
C SER A 207 -21.27 -4.32 3.27
N ILE A 208 -21.15 -3.01 3.09
CA ILE A 208 -20.20 -2.40 2.18
C ILE A 208 -18.78 -2.67 2.70
N PRO A 209 -17.88 -3.27 1.90
CA PRO A 209 -16.50 -3.49 2.29
C PRO A 209 -15.83 -2.18 2.72
N PHE A 210 -15.26 -2.19 3.92
CA PHE A 210 -14.63 -1.01 4.53
C PHE A 210 -13.24 -1.37 5.03
N THR A 211 -12.21 -0.88 4.31
CA THR A 211 -10.81 -1.01 4.72
C THR A 211 -10.40 0.22 5.52
N MET A 212 -9.74 0.03 6.65
CA MET A 212 -9.34 1.10 7.55
C MET A 212 -7.87 1.00 7.90
N GLU A 213 -7.14 2.08 7.68
CA GLU A 213 -5.85 2.38 8.27
C GLU A 213 -6.04 3.50 9.30
N ALA A 214 -5.63 3.25 10.54
CA ALA A 214 -5.86 4.17 11.66
C ALA A 214 -4.61 4.32 12.53
N ASP A 215 -4.81 4.81 13.76
CA ASP A 215 -3.77 5.07 14.75
C ASP A 215 -2.77 3.91 14.89
N SER A 216 -1.49 4.21 14.91
CA SER A 216 -0.45 3.20 15.02
C SER A 216 0.62 3.60 16.03
N LEU A 217 1.00 2.67 16.89
CA LEU A 217 2.11 2.83 17.84
C LEU A 217 3.28 1.94 17.43
N ASN A 218 3.84 2.25 16.26
CA ASN A 218 4.95 1.50 15.69
C ASN A 218 6.14 1.43 16.63
N CYS A 219 6.76 0.26 16.68
CA CYS A 219 7.94 0.06 17.49
C CYS A 219 9.21 -0.10 16.65
N CYS A 220 10.33 0.29 17.25
CA CYS A 220 11.66 0.00 16.75
C CYS A 220 12.44 -0.67 17.88
N ILE A 221 12.96 -1.86 17.65
CA ILE A 221 13.63 -2.69 18.65
C ILE A 221 15.13 -2.71 18.34
N LEU A 222 15.95 -2.40 19.31
CA LEU A 222 17.39 -2.67 19.26
C LEU A 222 17.64 -4.07 19.81
N GLY A 223 18.35 -4.91 19.06
CA GLY A 223 18.69 -6.26 19.50
C GLY A 223 19.52 -6.28 20.78
N GLU A 224 19.35 -7.32 21.59
CA GLU A 224 20.07 -7.50 22.87
C GLU A 224 21.57 -7.71 22.64
N SER A 225 21.92 -8.35 21.53
CA SER A 225 23.31 -8.60 21.12
C SER A 225 24.06 -7.33 20.71
N VAL A 226 23.35 -6.27 20.27
CA VAL A 226 23.94 -5.08 19.66
C VAL A 226 24.64 -4.19 20.71
N GLN A 227 25.93 -3.87 20.45
CA GLN A 227 26.73 -3.00 21.29
C GLN A 227 26.83 -1.58 20.66
N PRO A 228 27.15 -0.54 21.47
CA PRO A 228 27.25 0.83 20.97
C PRO A 228 28.28 1.04 19.82
N ASP A 229 29.29 0.19 19.74
CA ASP A 229 30.32 0.23 18.69
C ASP A 229 29.94 -0.57 17.43
N ASP A 230 28.82 -1.32 17.44
CA ASP A 230 28.35 -2.08 16.29
C ASP A 230 27.70 -1.16 15.24
N GLU A 231 27.76 -1.57 13.98
CA GLU A 231 27.16 -0.83 12.87
C GLU A 231 25.64 -0.73 13.04
N GLU A 232 24.98 -1.79 13.52
CA GLU A 232 23.55 -1.86 13.78
C GLU A 232 23.08 -0.82 14.77
N PHE A 233 23.89 -0.47 15.77
CA PHE A 233 23.60 0.62 16.71
C PHE A 233 23.51 1.97 15.98
N GLY A 234 24.49 2.27 15.13
CA GLY A 234 24.50 3.48 14.31
C GLY A 234 23.32 3.56 13.33
N LEU A 235 22.97 2.44 12.70
CA LEU A 235 21.83 2.30 11.81
C LEU A 235 20.50 2.54 12.56
N PHE A 236 20.36 1.95 13.75
CA PHE A 236 19.21 2.14 14.63
C PHE A 236 19.01 3.61 15.02
N ILE A 237 20.04 4.28 15.52
CA ILE A 237 19.99 5.72 15.90
C ILE A 237 19.62 6.58 14.69
N LYS A 238 20.19 6.29 13.52
CA LYS A 238 19.89 6.99 12.28
C LYS A 238 18.42 6.85 11.89
N GLU A 239 17.87 5.64 11.96
CA GLU A 239 16.49 5.40 11.56
C GLU A 239 15.49 5.99 12.55
N VAL A 240 15.71 5.86 13.86
CA VAL A 240 14.86 6.48 14.89
C VAL A 240 14.82 8.00 14.72
N ALA A 241 15.98 8.65 14.57
CA ALA A 241 16.03 10.10 14.37
C ALA A 241 15.36 10.54 13.07
N LYS A 242 15.52 9.77 11.97
CA LYS A 242 14.84 10.02 10.69
C LYS A 242 13.31 9.94 10.85
N GLU A 243 12.81 8.92 11.54
CA GLU A 243 11.38 8.72 11.74
C GLU A 243 10.72 9.78 12.65
N ILE A 244 11.48 10.39 13.55
CA ILE A 244 11.05 11.55 14.35
C ILE A 244 10.94 12.81 13.47
N THR A 245 11.89 13.03 12.54
CA THR A 245 12.09 14.33 11.90
C THR A 245 11.46 14.44 10.50
N VAL A 246 11.42 13.36 9.72
CA VAL A 246 10.80 13.36 8.39
C VAL A 246 9.31 13.69 8.50
N LYS A 247 8.87 14.69 7.71
CA LYS A 247 7.51 15.26 7.76
C LYS A 247 7.09 15.73 9.16
N ALA A 248 8.05 16.17 9.98
CA ALA A 248 7.85 16.49 11.41
C ALA A 248 7.13 15.36 12.16
N GLY A 249 7.49 14.09 11.88
CA GLY A 249 6.90 12.91 12.50
C GLY A 249 5.45 12.64 12.15
N GLN A 250 4.84 13.38 11.21
CA GLN A 250 3.45 13.20 10.79
C GLN A 250 3.33 12.04 9.79
N LYS A 251 3.73 10.86 10.22
CA LYS A 251 3.69 9.61 9.45
C LYS A 251 2.93 8.54 10.23
N CYS A 252 2.04 7.82 9.54
CA CYS A 252 1.33 6.68 10.12
C CYS A 252 2.30 5.56 10.57
N THR A 253 3.45 5.46 9.90
CA THR A 253 4.51 4.50 10.20
C THR A 253 5.60 5.06 11.14
N ALA A 254 5.56 6.32 11.59
CA ALA A 254 6.61 6.87 12.46
C ALA A 254 6.84 6.02 13.72
N ILE A 255 8.09 5.90 14.13
CA ILE A 255 8.49 5.16 15.32
C ILE A 255 8.02 5.93 16.58
N ARG A 256 7.01 5.40 17.25
CA ARG A 256 6.47 5.98 18.48
C ARG A 256 7.05 5.36 19.74
N ARG A 257 7.49 4.11 19.65
CA ARG A 257 8.01 3.33 20.76
C ARG A 257 9.36 2.74 20.37
N VAL A 258 10.40 3.17 21.09
CA VAL A 258 11.79 2.73 20.88
C VAL A 258 12.16 1.80 22.02
N ILE A 259 12.27 0.50 21.74
CA ILE A 259 12.41 -0.59 22.71
C ILE A 259 13.87 -1.02 22.70
N VAL A 260 14.59 -0.83 23.80
CA VAL A 260 16.04 -1.02 23.88
C VAL A 260 16.44 -1.86 25.09
N PRO A 261 17.54 -2.63 25.03
CA PRO A 261 18.06 -3.33 26.20
C PRO A 261 18.29 -2.34 27.35
N ALA A 262 17.93 -2.71 28.58
CA ALA A 262 17.98 -1.81 29.73
C ALA A 262 19.38 -1.24 29.97
N ASP A 263 20.42 -2.01 29.74
CA ASP A 263 21.83 -1.60 29.87
C ASP A 263 22.36 -0.74 28.70
N ARG A 264 21.57 -0.58 27.61
CA ARG A 264 21.88 0.30 26.46
C ARG A 264 21.09 1.60 26.47
N LEU A 265 20.12 1.74 27.39
CA LEU A 265 19.17 2.86 27.43
C LEU A 265 19.88 4.23 27.42
N GLN A 266 20.89 4.41 28.27
CA GLN A 266 21.60 5.70 28.36
C GLN A 266 22.41 5.97 27.07
N ALA A 267 23.10 4.97 26.53
CA ALA A 267 23.87 5.12 25.29
C ALA A 267 22.97 5.51 24.11
N VAL A 268 21.77 4.91 24.02
CA VAL A 268 20.77 5.25 23.01
C VAL A 268 20.25 6.67 23.21
N ALA A 269 19.93 7.07 24.45
CA ALA A 269 19.46 8.42 24.75
C ALA A 269 20.49 9.49 24.33
N ASP A 270 21.75 9.31 24.72
CA ASP A 270 22.84 10.24 24.41
C ASP A 270 23.12 10.33 22.90
N ALA A 271 23.15 9.19 22.21
CA ALA A 271 23.38 9.14 20.77
C ALA A 271 22.22 9.77 19.97
N LEU A 272 20.98 9.53 20.40
CA LEU A 272 19.79 10.10 19.76
C LEU A 272 19.74 11.62 19.97
N GLN A 273 20.00 12.12 21.18
CA GLN A 273 20.12 13.54 21.47
C GLN A 273 21.19 14.19 20.57
N SER A 274 22.42 13.65 20.56
CA SER A 274 23.51 14.18 19.75
C SER A 274 23.18 14.23 18.25
N ARG A 275 22.30 13.34 17.77
CA ARG A 275 21.87 13.35 16.39
C ARG A 275 20.75 14.37 16.14
N LEU A 276 19.78 14.48 17.05
CA LEU A 276 18.68 15.43 16.95
C LEU A 276 19.15 16.88 17.07
N ASP A 277 20.20 17.16 17.87
CA ASP A 277 20.83 18.49 17.97
C ASP A 277 21.35 19.04 16.63
N LYS A 278 21.58 18.15 15.65
CA LYS A 278 22.02 18.52 14.29
C LYS A 278 20.85 18.77 13.33
N THR A 279 19.62 18.59 13.77
CA THR A 279 18.44 18.76 12.94
C THR A 279 18.04 20.22 12.88
N VAL A 280 18.21 20.85 11.75
CA VAL A 280 17.76 22.23 11.52
C VAL A 280 16.25 22.24 11.29
N VAL A 281 15.54 22.97 12.14
CA VAL A 281 14.09 23.17 12.07
C VAL A 281 13.81 24.57 11.56
N GLY A 282 12.84 24.77 10.69
CA GLY A 282 12.54 26.13 10.19
C GLY A 282 11.78 26.15 8.88
N ASP A 283 11.99 27.22 8.12
CA ASP A 283 11.35 27.42 6.80
C ASP A 283 11.75 26.30 5.84
N PRO A 284 10.81 25.47 5.37
CA PRO A 284 11.09 24.37 4.46
C PRO A 284 11.62 24.80 3.09
N ALA A 285 11.52 26.09 2.74
CA ALA A 285 12.12 26.64 1.53
C ALA A 285 13.66 26.76 1.62
N ILE A 286 14.22 26.75 2.83
CA ILE A 286 15.65 26.83 3.09
C ILE A 286 16.30 25.45 2.96
N GLU A 287 17.35 25.33 2.16
CA GLU A 287 17.96 24.05 1.78
C GLU A 287 18.50 23.24 2.96
N GLN A 288 19.06 23.89 3.99
CA GLN A 288 19.59 23.21 5.19
C GLN A 288 18.52 22.74 6.17
N VAL A 289 17.28 23.23 6.06
CA VAL A 289 16.17 22.81 6.92
C VAL A 289 15.81 21.35 6.64
N ARG A 290 15.76 20.57 7.72
CA ARG A 290 15.45 19.12 7.67
C ARG A 290 14.09 18.78 8.25
N MET A 291 13.51 19.69 9.06
CA MET A 291 12.18 19.51 9.62
C MET A 291 11.40 20.83 9.50
N GLY A 292 10.28 20.79 8.78
CA GLY A 292 9.35 21.90 8.64
C GLY A 292 8.29 21.90 9.75
N PRO A 293 7.24 22.76 9.64
CA PRO A 293 6.14 22.79 10.58
C PRO A 293 5.22 21.55 10.45
N LEU A 294 4.37 21.37 11.43
CA LEU A 294 3.18 20.54 11.35
C LEU A 294 2.19 21.13 10.34
N VAL A 295 1.20 20.35 9.90
CA VAL A 295 0.23 20.76 8.87
C VAL A 295 -0.59 21.99 9.25
N GLY A 296 -0.68 22.33 10.53
CA GLY A 296 -1.40 23.50 11.01
C GLY A 296 -1.41 23.63 12.53
N ALA A 297 -1.91 24.77 13.00
CA ALA A 297 -1.97 25.09 14.43
C ALA A 297 -2.83 24.08 15.24
N ASP A 298 -3.87 23.54 14.64
CA ASP A 298 -4.70 22.51 15.30
C ASP A 298 -3.90 21.25 15.58
N GLN A 299 -3.12 20.80 14.58
CA GLN A 299 -2.23 19.64 14.76
C GLN A 299 -1.17 19.91 15.83
N ALA A 300 -0.63 21.13 15.88
CA ALA A 300 0.35 21.49 16.93
C ALA A 300 -0.27 21.45 18.34
N ARG A 301 -1.52 21.88 18.50
CA ARG A 301 -2.25 21.75 19.77
C ARG A 301 -2.49 20.30 20.15
N ASP A 302 -2.90 19.46 19.19
CA ASP A 302 -3.17 18.04 19.43
C ASP A 302 -1.89 17.28 19.82
N VAL A 303 -0.76 17.56 19.17
CA VAL A 303 0.54 17.00 19.52
C VAL A 303 0.95 17.44 20.92
N ARG A 304 0.79 18.73 21.27
CA ARG A 304 1.11 19.25 22.61
C ARG A 304 0.29 18.55 23.68
N ALA A 305 -1.03 18.46 23.49
CA ALA A 305 -1.92 17.76 24.42
C ALA A 305 -1.55 16.27 24.57
N SER A 306 -1.10 15.63 23.49
CA SER A 306 -0.63 14.24 23.54
C SER A 306 0.68 14.10 24.30
N VAL A 307 1.63 15.03 24.13
CA VAL A 307 2.89 15.07 24.88
C VAL A 307 2.63 15.32 26.35
N GLU A 308 1.72 16.24 26.71
CA GLU A 308 1.32 16.50 28.10
C GLU A 308 0.74 15.24 28.77
N LYS A 309 -0.12 14.49 28.06
CA LYS A 309 -0.62 13.21 28.56
C LYS A 309 0.51 12.19 28.77
N LEU A 310 1.38 12.02 27.79
CA LEU A 310 2.52 11.11 27.91
C LEU A 310 3.46 11.52 29.05
N ALA A 311 3.72 12.81 29.23
CA ALA A 311 4.56 13.36 30.29
C ALA A 311 3.98 13.16 31.70
N SER A 312 2.70 12.83 31.84
CA SER A 312 2.12 12.47 33.15
C SER A 312 2.59 11.09 33.64
N GLU A 313 3.07 10.23 32.78
CA GLU A 313 3.60 8.90 33.10
C GLU A 313 5.08 8.74 32.72
N CYS A 314 5.59 9.52 31.78
CA CYS A 314 6.93 9.41 31.21
C CYS A 314 7.73 10.70 31.42
N GLN A 315 9.04 10.59 31.49
CA GLN A 315 9.93 11.75 31.61
C GLN A 315 10.27 12.30 30.22
N VAL A 316 10.11 13.61 29.98
CA VAL A 316 10.69 14.26 28.80
C VAL A 316 12.19 14.39 29.00
N ILE A 317 12.99 13.71 28.16
CA ILE A 317 14.46 13.70 28.24
C ILE A 317 15.12 14.57 27.16
N TYR A 318 14.37 14.90 26.07
CA TYR A 318 14.84 15.78 25.00
C TYR A 318 13.65 16.56 24.41
N GLY A 319 13.89 17.82 24.03
CA GLY A 319 12.87 18.66 23.42
C GLY A 319 11.78 19.11 24.40
N GLY A 320 10.52 19.09 23.97
CA GLY A 320 9.36 19.44 24.81
C GLY A 320 9.26 20.93 25.21
N LYS A 321 10.16 21.79 24.72
CA LYS A 321 10.21 23.23 25.04
C LYS A 321 9.24 24.01 24.17
N GLU A 322 8.63 25.05 24.71
CA GLU A 322 7.77 25.96 23.94
C GLU A 322 8.55 26.84 22.96
N THR A 323 9.79 27.18 23.31
CA THR A 323 10.68 27.99 22.49
C THR A 323 11.93 27.21 22.15
N PHE A 324 12.30 27.21 20.88
CA PHE A 324 13.49 26.55 20.34
C PHE A 324 13.93 27.32 19.08
N ASP A 325 15.15 27.09 18.62
CA ASP A 325 15.72 27.81 17.49
C ASP A 325 15.04 27.38 16.17
N LEU A 326 14.64 28.36 15.36
CA LEU A 326 14.06 28.17 14.04
C LEU A 326 14.88 28.93 12.99
N GLU A 327 15.19 28.25 11.93
CA GLU A 327 15.89 28.84 10.78
C GLU A 327 14.93 29.57 9.85
N GLY A 328 15.16 30.85 9.60
CA GLY A 328 14.42 31.68 8.63
C GLY A 328 13.00 32.10 8.99
N VAL A 329 12.51 31.73 10.18
CA VAL A 329 11.17 32.09 10.68
C VAL A 329 11.23 32.42 12.18
N ASP A 330 10.22 33.14 12.67
CA ASP A 330 10.06 33.34 14.12
C ASP A 330 9.07 32.34 14.74
N ASN A 331 9.15 32.18 16.06
CA ASN A 331 8.30 31.23 16.81
C ASN A 331 6.80 31.60 16.81
N SER A 332 6.44 32.82 16.39
CA SER A 332 5.04 33.27 16.38
C SER A 332 4.30 32.89 15.08
N SER A 333 5.02 32.48 14.04
CA SER A 333 4.51 32.42 12.69
C SER A 333 4.05 31.04 12.20
N GLY A 334 4.02 29.99 13.05
CA GLY A 334 3.64 28.70 12.50
C GLY A 334 3.33 27.59 13.50
N ALA A 335 3.08 26.41 12.95
CA ALA A 335 2.79 25.21 13.69
C ALA A 335 4.07 24.38 13.94
N PHE A 336 5.17 25.05 14.26
CA PHE A 336 6.44 24.35 14.55
C PHE A 336 6.38 23.63 15.89
N PHE A 337 6.97 22.44 15.92
CA PHE A 337 7.05 21.62 17.11
C PHE A 337 8.46 21.00 17.23
N PRO A 338 9.12 21.04 18.38
CA PRO A 338 10.47 20.49 18.52
C PRO A 338 10.45 18.98 18.51
N ALA A 339 11.52 18.35 17.97
CA ALA A 339 11.73 16.93 18.17
C ALA A 339 11.73 16.63 19.67
N THR A 340 10.94 15.66 20.10
CA THR A 340 10.69 15.37 21.52
C THR A 340 10.87 13.89 21.79
N VAL A 341 11.70 13.57 22.79
CA VAL A 341 11.94 12.20 23.24
C VAL A 341 11.52 12.08 24.71
N LEU A 342 10.68 11.08 24.98
CA LEU A 342 10.29 10.72 26.33
C LEU A 342 11.00 9.43 26.75
N LEU A 343 11.10 9.21 28.05
CA LEU A 343 11.56 7.97 28.67
C LEU A 343 10.42 7.38 29.51
N CYS A 344 10.04 6.15 29.20
CA CYS A 344 9.16 5.31 30.00
C CYS A 344 10.00 4.21 30.66
N ASP A 345 10.35 4.38 31.92
CA ASP A 345 11.24 3.49 32.70
C ASP A 345 10.56 2.18 33.12
N GLU A 346 9.23 2.15 33.22
CA GLU A 346 8.44 0.98 33.63
C GLU A 346 7.32 0.68 32.60
N PRO A 347 7.67 0.22 31.39
CA PRO A 347 6.71 0.09 30.28
C PRO A 347 5.52 -0.84 30.59
N HIS A 348 5.68 -1.84 31.45
CA HIS A 348 4.58 -2.73 31.86
C HIS A 348 3.58 -2.10 32.83
N LYS A 349 3.96 -1.06 33.55
CA LYS A 349 3.10 -0.40 34.53
C LYS A 349 2.42 0.85 33.98
N LYS A 350 2.99 1.46 32.95
CA LYS A 350 2.53 2.70 32.36
C LYS A 350 1.70 2.40 31.11
N GLN A 351 0.51 2.97 31.01
CA GLN A 351 -0.45 2.64 29.97
C GLN A 351 -0.49 3.65 28.83
N LEU A 352 -0.34 4.94 29.13
CA LEU A 352 -0.52 6.00 28.15
C LEU A 352 0.46 5.89 26.98
N VAL A 353 1.67 5.39 27.21
CA VAL A 353 2.67 5.17 26.18
C VAL A 353 2.26 4.08 25.16
N HIS A 354 1.31 3.21 25.53
CA HIS A 354 0.74 2.18 24.67
C HIS A 354 -0.66 2.55 24.15
N GLU A 355 -1.16 3.74 24.47
CA GLU A 355 -2.52 4.19 24.09
C GLU A 355 -2.51 5.50 23.29
N VAL A 356 -1.61 6.44 23.61
CA VAL A 356 -1.59 7.78 23.04
C VAL A 356 -0.62 7.83 21.86
N GLU A 357 -1.14 8.15 20.69
CA GLU A 357 -0.34 8.51 19.52
C GLU A 357 -0.17 10.03 19.45
N ALA A 358 1.05 10.53 19.66
CA ALA A 358 1.41 11.91 19.37
C ALA A 358 1.81 12.00 17.89
N PHE A 359 0.88 12.41 17.02
CA PHE A 359 1.09 12.44 15.57
C PHE A 359 1.93 13.66 15.15
N GLY A 360 3.17 13.66 15.59
CA GLY A 360 4.18 14.71 15.45
C GLY A 360 5.59 14.16 15.68
N PRO A 361 6.61 15.03 15.83
CA PRO A 361 8.01 14.61 16.00
C PRO A 361 8.30 14.10 17.43
N VAL A 362 7.59 13.05 17.84
CA VAL A 362 7.58 12.54 19.23
C VAL A 362 7.81 11.04 19.24
N THR A 363 8.71 10.58 20.11
CA THR A 363 8.94 9.15 20.39
C THR A 363 9.20 8.90 21.86
N THR A 364 9.05 7.64 22.32
CA THR A 364 9.31 7.25 23.70
C THR A 364 10.28 6.08 23.76
N LEU A 365 11.37 6.23 24.52
CA LEU A 365 12.32 5.15 24.86
C LEU A 365 11.73 4.27 25.96
N MET A 366 11.93 2.95 25.83
CA MET A 366 11.46 1.93 26.75
C MET A 366 12.53 0.87 26.96
N PRO A 367 12.97 0.60 28.22
CA PRO A 367 13.89 -0.49 28.48
C PRO A 367 13.19 -1.84 28.43
N TYR A 368 13.92 -2.88 28.02
CA TYR A 368 13.51 -4.28 28.13
C TYR A 368 14.63 -5.15 28.71
N SER A 369 14.27 -6.34 29.23
CA SER A 369 15.20 -7.31 29.79
C SER A 369 14.91 -8.71 29.22
N GLY A 370 15.67 -9.11 28.20
CA GLY A 370 15.49 -10.37 27.46
C GLY A 370 14.46 -10.29 26.34
N LEU A 371 14.60 -11.17 25.34
CA LEU A 371 13.84 -11.10 24.09
C LEU A 371 12.32 -11.25 24.26
N ASP A 372 11.88 -12.10 25.21
CA ASP A 372 10.46 -12.28 25.51
C ASP A 372 9.83 -11.00 26.04
N ASP A 373 10.58 -10.22 26.81
CA ASP A 373 10.14 -8.93 27.33
C ASP A 373 10.01 -7.90 26.21
N ALA A 374 10.96 -7.85 25.28
CA ALA A 374 10.88 -7.00 24.09
C ALA A 374 9.62 -7.30 23.27
N VAL A 375 9.32 -8.59 23.05
CA VAL A 375 8.12 -9.05 22.36
C VAL A 375 6.84 -8.64 23.11
N ALA A 376 6.82 -8.81 24.44
CA ALA A 376 5.68 -8.42 25.27
C ALA A 376 5.41 -6.91 25.19
N ILE A 377 6.45 -6.07 25.30
CA ILE A 377 6.32 -4.60 25.18
C ILE A 377 5.85 -4.23 23.75
N ALA A 378 6.38 -4.88 22.71
CA ALA A 378 5.94 -4.64 21.34
C ALA A 378 4.43 -4.91 21.18
N ALA A 379 3.94 -6.02 21.74
CA ALA A 379 2.52 -6.43 21.70
C ALA A 379 1.58 -5.46 22.44
N MET A 380 2.06 -4.75 23.46
CA MET A 380 1.25 -3.78 24.22
C MET A 380 0.70 -2.63 23.37
N GLY A 381 1.25 -2.39 22.17
CA GLY A 381 0.67 -1.46 21.19
C GLY A 381 -0.69 -1.88 20.64
N LYS A 382 -1.12 -3.11 20.85
CA LYS A 382 -2.43 -3.67 20.44
C LYS A 382 -2.68 -3.58 18.93
N GLY A 383 -1.64 -3.63 18.14
CA GLY A 383 -1.65 -3.53 16.69
C GLY A 383 -0.89 -2.31 16.18
N SER A 384 -0.11 -2.51 15.12
CA SER A 384 0.70 -1.47 14.49
C SER A 384 0.83 -1.72 13.00
N LEU A 385 1.05 -0.66 12.23
CA LEU A 385 1.32 -0.74 10.79
C LEU A 385 2.70 -1.34 10.52
N ALA A 386 3.70 -0.89 11.29
CA ALA A 386 5.07 -1.29 11.10
C ALA A 386 5.78 -1.55 12.43
N GLY A 387 6.72 -2.48 12.41
CA GLY A 387 7.76 -2.67 13.41
C GLY A 387 9.11 -2.84 12.74
N SER A 388 10.19 -2.55 13.45
CA SER A 388 11.55 -2.82 12.98
C SER A 388 12.43 -3.36 14.09
N LEU A 389 13.41 -4.15 13.69
CA LEU A 389 14.43 -4.73 14.53
C LEU A 389 15.81 -4.46 13.90
N PHE A 390 16.74 -4.04 14.72
CA PHE A 390 18.14 -3.84 14.34
C PHE A 390 19.00 -4.85 15.10
N THR A 391 19.50 -5.85 14.40
CA THR A 391 20.37 -6.90 14.93
C THR A 391 21.13 -7.58 13.81
N TYR A 392 22.29 -8.15 14.11
CA TYR A 392 23.04 -9.03 13.22
C TYR A 392 22.96 -10.51 13.67
N ASP A 393 22.16 -10.80 14.70
CA ASP A 393 21.91 -12.14 15.23
C ASP A 393 20.61 -12.73 14.67
N ASP A 394 20.71 -13.78 13.87
CA ASP A 394 19.57 -14.40 13.19
C ASP A 394 18.61 -15.13 14.14
N GLU A 395 19.10 -15.70 15.26
CA GLU A 395 18.25 -16.36 16.25
C GLU A 395 17.45 -15.34 17.07
N GLU A 396 18.06 -14.23 17.41
CA GLU A 396 17.40 -13.08 18.00
C GLU A 396 16.34 -12.52 17.04
N ALA A 397 16.69 -12.32 15.76
CA ALA A 397 15.77 -11.86 14.74
C ALA A 397 14.57 -12.81 14.60
N ARG A 398 14.83 -14.11 14.55
CA ARG A 398 13.77 -15.13 14.48
C ARG A 398 12.82 -15.06 15.68
N THR A 399 13.38 -14.98 16.88
CA THR A 399 12.61 -14.96 18.13
C THR A 399 11.69 -13.75 18.21
N ILE A 400 12.24 -12.55 17.98
CA ILE A 400 11.47 -11.30 18.05
C ILE A 400 10.42 -11.23 16.92
N ILE A 401 10.80 -11.57 15.68
CA ILE A 401 9.86 -11.49 14.56
C ILE A 401 8.69 -12.46 14.73
N LEU A 402 8.94 -13.73 15.08
CA LEU A 402 7.85 -14.69 15.25
C LEU A 402 6.96 -14.35 16.46
N GLY A 403 7.52 -13.78 17.53
CA GLY A 403 6.75 -13.36 18.69
C GLY A 403 5.91 -12.11 18.45
N ALA A 404 6.40 -11.15 17.65
CA ALA A 404 5.76 -9.86 17.43
C ALA A 404 4.91 -9.78 16.15
N ALA A 405 5.07 -10.69 15.18
CA ALA A 405 4.43 -10.60 13.87
C ALA A 405 2.91 -10.48 13.91
N ALA A 406 2.24 -11.17 14.85
CA ALA A 406 0.78 -11.12 14.99
C ALA A 406 0.23 -9.72 15.35
N TRP A 407 1.10 -8.82 15.82
CA TRP A 407 0.75 -7.47 16.25
C TRP A 407 1.12 -6.38 15.24
N HIS A 408 1.74 -6.75 14.12
CA HIS A 408 2.25 -5.80 13.14
C HIS A 408 1.81 -6.19 11.74
N GLY A 409 1.47 -5.20 10.93
CA GLY A 409 1.22 -5.43 9.50
C GLY A 409 2.50 -5.73 8.74
N ARG A 410 3.61 -5.10 9.14
CA ARG A 410 4.93 -5.28 8.54
C ARG A 410 6.02 -5.26 9.61
N MET A 411 6.97 -6.20 9.50
CA MET A 411 8.18 -6.22 10.33
C MET A 411 9.41 -6.10 9.41
N LEU A 412 10.30 -5.20 9.74
CA LEU A 412 11.55 -4.94 9.02
C LEU A 412 12.73 -5.31 9.91
N VAL A 413 13.64 -6.15 9.41
CA VAL A 413 14.93 -6.43 10.06
C VAL A 413 16.02 -5.73 9.27
N ILE A 414 16.82 -4.91 9.95
CA ILE A 414 17.94 -4.20 9.34
C ILE A 414 19.24 -4.58 10.05
N ASN A 415 20.21 -4.90 9.25
CA ASN A 415 21.61 -5.10 9.62
C ASN A 415 22.54 -4.53 8.54
N ARG A 416 23.84 -4.61 8.75
CA ARG A 416 24.88 -4.11 7.83
C ARG A 416 24.77 -4.68 6.42
N ASP A 417 24.26 -5.90 6.25
CA ASP A 417 24.19 -6.57 4.95
C ASP A 417 23.08 -6.00 4.06
N CYS A 418 21.98 -5.51 4.63
CA CYS A 418 20.84 -5.00 3.86
C CYS A 418 20.63 -3.47 3.98
N ALA A 419 21.31 -2.79 4.90
CA ALA A 419 21.07 -1.38 5.20
C ALA A 419 21.29 -0.46 3.98
N GLY A 420 22.21 -0.79 3.10
CA GLY A 420 22.55 0.00 1.90
C GLY A 420 21.42 0.06 0.85
N GLU A 421 20.57 -0.97 0.80
CA GLU A 421 19.44 -1.09 -0.15
C GLU A 421 18.06 -0.98 0.51
N SER A 422 18.02 -0.97 1.84
CA SER A 422 16.75 -0.88 2.58
C SER A 422 16.08 0.47 2.38
N THR A 423 14.77 0.47 2.14
CA THR A 423 13.95 1.69 2.09
C THR A 423 13.68 2.29 3.47
N GLY A 424 13.99 1.56 4.54
CA GLY A 424 13.81 1.95 5.93
C GLY A 424 12.44 1.61 6.51
N HIS A 425 12.28 1.92 7.79
CA HIS A 425 11.10 1.59 8.60
C HIS A 425 9.80 2.12 8.01
N GLY A 426 9.81 3.38 7.61
CA GLY A 426 8.60 4.12 7.26
C GLY A 426 8.07 3.95 5.84
N SER A 427 8.74 3.17 4.97
CA SER A 427 8.40 3.10 3.54
C SER A 427 7.59 1.84 3.20
N PRO A 428 6.30 1.94 2.87
CA PRO A 428 5.54 0.82 2.32
C PRO A 428 6.00 0.50 0.90
N LEU A 429 5.95 -0.76 0.52
CA LEU A 429 6.28 -1.25 -0.82
C LEU A 429 5.04 -1.84 -1.48
N ALA A 430 4.83 -1.58 -2.77
CA ALA A 430 3.66 -2.06 -3.52
C ALA A 430 3.48 -3.58 -3.45
N GLN A 431 4.58 -4.35 -3.37
CA GLN A 431 4.58 -5.81 -3.32
C GLN A 431 4.27 -6.38 -1.92
N MET A 432 4.44 -5.55 -0.88
CA MET A 432 4.29 -5.97 0.52
C MET A 432 3.06 -5.32 1.15
N VAL A 433 2.40 -6.04 2.05
CA VAL A 433 1.21 -5.52 2.73
C VAL A 433 1.52 -4.22 3.48
N HIS A 434 0.63 -3.26 3.36
CA HIS A 434 0.52 -2.08 4.21
C HIS A 434 -0.84 -2.10 4.91
N GLY A 435 -0.85 -1.86 6.18
CA GLY A 435 -2.02 -2.02 7.05
C GLY A 435 -1.56 -2.62 8.37
N GLY A 436 -2.47 -2.98 9.24
CA GLY A 436 -2.10 -3.59 10.51
C GLY A 436 -3.29 -4.04 11.34
N PRO A 437 -3.08 -4.99 12.26
CA PRO A 437 -4.14 -5.54 13.11
C PRO A 437 -4.59 -4.54 14.18
N GLY A 438 -5.67 -4.85 14.84
CA GLY A 438 -6.16 -4.19 16.05
C GLY A 438 -6.35 -2.69 15.87
N ARG A 439 -5.64 -1.88 16.69
CA ARG A 439 -5.78 -0.42 16.65
C ARG A 439 -5.38 0.21 15.32
N ALA A 440 -4.52 -0.43 14.55
CA ALA A 440 -4.14 0.04 13.22
C ALA A 440 -5.28 -0.05 12.18
N GLY A 441 -6.44 -0.57 12.57
CA GLY A 441 -7.66 -0.56 11.77
C GLY A 441 -8.11 -1.93 11.29
N GLY A 442 -7.21 -2.92 11.24
CA GLY A 442 -7.48 -4.26 10.72
C GLY A 442 -7.61 -4.30 9.20
N GLY A 443 -7.28 -3.20 8.51
CA GLY A 443 -7.27 -3.11 7.06
C GLY A 443 -5.99 -3.72 6.47
N GLU A 444 -6.06 -4.02 5.20
CA GLU A 444 -4.95 -4.48 4.40
C GLU A 444 -4.95 -3.71 3.08
N GLU A 445 -3.89 -2.98 2.83
CA GLU A 445 -3.65 -2.21 1.60
C GLU A 445 -2.32 -2.66 1.01
N LEU A 446 -2.09 -2.41 -0.27
CA LEU A 446 -0.92 -2.91 -0.98
C LEU A 446 -0.78 -4.45 -0.88
N GLY A 447 0.40 -5.02 -1.09
CA GLY A 447 0.60 -6.47 -1.07
C GLY A 447 0.44 -7.14 -2.44
N GLY A 448 0.82 -6.44 -3.50
CA GLY A 448 0.80 -6.96 -4.86
C GLY A 448 -0.62 -7.25 -5.36
N LEU A 449 -0.81 -8.38 -6.02
CA LEU A 449 -2.13 -8.78 -6.55
C LEU A 449 -3.21 -8.92 -5.48
N ARG A 450 -2.83 -9.15 -4.22
CA ARG A 450 -3.79 -9.27 -3.12
C ARG A 450 -4.58 -7.97 -2.94
N ALA A 451 -3.95 -6.81 -3.08
CA ALA A 451 -4.63 -5.52 -3.00
C ALA A 451 -5.68 -5.35 -4.12
N ILE A 452 -5.37 -5.79 -5.33
CA ILE A 452 -6.31 -5.74 -6.46
C ILE A 452 -7.57 -6.56 -6.16
N LYS A 453 -7.40 -7.74 -5.54
CA LYS A 453 -8.50 -8.64 -5.20
C LYS A 453 -9.50 -8.05 -4.20
N HIS A 454 -9.12 -7.05 -3.40
CA HIS A 454 -10.07 -6.36 -2.51
C HIS A 454 -11.15 -5.58 -3.28
N TYR A 455 -10.87 -5.20 -4.51
CA TYR A 455 -11.80 -4.49 -5.40
C TYR A 455 -12.51 -5.41 -6.38
N MET A 456 -12.36 -6.73 -6.23
CA MET A 456 -12.98 -7.77 -7.05
C MET A 456 -13.94 -8.62 -6.22
N GLN A 457 -14.92 -9.24 -6.89
CA GLN A 457 -15.77 -10.24 -6.27
C GLN A 457 -15.21 -11.63 -6.52
N ARG A 458 -14.93 -12.36 -5.45
CA ARG A 458 -14.52 -13.77 -5.49
C ARG A 458 -15.74 -14.66 -5.48
N THR A 459 -15.87 -15.53 -6.50
CA THR A 459 -17.03 -16.44 -6.67
C THR A 459 -16.54 -17.87 -6.85
N ALA A 460 -17.13 -18.81 -6.11
CA ALA A 460 -16.91 -20.24 -6.31
C ALA A 460 -17.83 -20.75 -7.44
N ILE A 461 -17.24 -21.26 -8.51
CA ILE A 461 -17.96 -21.90 -9.59
C ILE A 461 -17.90 -23.43 -9.42
N GLN A 462 -19.04 -24.08 -9.49
CA GLN A 462 -19.16 -25.54 -9.38
C GLN A 462 -19.89 -26.04 -10.64
N ALA A 463 -19.23 -26.87 -11.45
CA ALA A 463 -19.76 -27.28 -12.74
C ALA A 463 -19.14 -28.58 -13.23
N SER A 464 -19.52 -29.04 -14.42
CA SER A 464 -18.74 -30.01 -15.16
C SER A 464 -17.41 -29.40 -15.65
N PRO A 465 -16.35 -30.20 -15.86
CA PRO A 465 -15.10 -29.70 -16.42
C PRO A 465 -15.28 -28.93 -17.74
N THR A 466 -16.18 -29.38 -18.60
CA THR A 466 -16.49 -28.70 -19.87
C THR A 466 -17.09 -27.32 -19.67
N THR A 467 -18.07 -27.21 -18.76
CA THR A 467 -18.70 -25.92 -18.43
C THR A 467 -17.71 -24.97 -17.77
N LEU A 468 -16.89 -25.50 -16.84
CA LEU A 468 -15.88 -24.70 -16.18
C LEU A 468 -14.83 -24.18 -17.18
N THR A 469 -14.40 -25.01 -18.14
CA THR A 469 -13.52 -24.61 -19.26
C THR A 469 -14.13 -23.45 -20.06
N ALA A 470 -15.43 -23.51 -20.36
CA ALA A 470 -16.11 -22.45 -21.11
C ALA A 470 -16.23 -21.15 -20.35
N ILE A 471 -16.36 -21.19 -19.01
CA ILE A 471 -16.44 -20.01 -18.15
C ILE A 471 -15.09 -19.33 -17.98
N THR A 472 -14.04 -20.13 -17.78
CA THR A 472 -12.71 -19.64 -17.38
C THR A 472 -11.74 -19.41 -18.53
N TRP A 473 -12.08 -19.89 -19.72
CA TRP A 473 -11.18 -19.93 -20.88
C TRP A 473 -9.86 -20.69 -20.62
N GLU A 474 -9.85 -21.53 -19.59
CA GLU A 474 -8.75 -22.45 -19.29
C GLU A 474 -9.25 -23.90 -19.39
N TYR A 475 -8.49 -24.78 -20.04
CA TYR A 475 -8.87 -26.18 -20.12
C TYR A 475 -8.78 -26.87 -18.76
N HIS A 476 -9.85 -27.55 -18.38
CA HIS A 476 -9.92 -28.36 -17.15
C HIS A 476 -9.93 -29.84 -17.49
N ALA A 477 -9.13 -30.61 -16.78
CA ALA A 477 -9.02 -32.06 -16.97
C ALA A 477 -10.39 -32.74 -16.84
N GLY A 478 -10.76 -33.55 -17.85
CA GLY A 478 -12.08 -34.16 -17.97
C GLY A 478 -13.08 -33.32 -18.79
N GLY A 479 -12.70 -32.12 -19.21
CA GLY A 479 -13.46 -31.30 -20.13
C GLY A 479 -13.49 -31.93 -21.55
N LYS A 480 -14.48 -31.50 -22.33
CA LYS A 480 -14.63 -31.95 -23.70
C LYS A 480 -13.41 -31.54 -24.53
N THR A 481 -12.83 -32.50 -25.25
CA THR A 481 -11.76 -32.26 -26.22
C THR A 481 -12.29 -32.22 -27.63
N TYR A 482 -11.62 -31.50 -28.49
CA TYR A 482 -11.93 -31.36 -29.91
C TYR A 482 -10.70 -31.74 -30.72
N THR A 483 -10.92 -32.43 -31.81
CA THR A 483 -9.93 -32.64 -32.86
C THR A 483 -10.57 -32.24 -34.18
N ASP A 484 -9.84 -31.57 -35.03
CA ASP A 484 -10.26 -31.33 -36.43
C ASP A 484 -9.20 -31.86 -37.41
N ASP A 485 -9.56 -31.92 -38.70
CA ASP A 485 -8.68 -32.42 -39.74
C ASP A 485 -7.74 -31.35 -40.32
N ILE A 486 -7.75 -30.13 -39.74
CA ILE A 486 -6.88 -29.06 -40.20
C ILE A 486 -5.48 -29.29 -39.63
N HIS A 487 -4.49 -29.36 -40.52
CA HIS A 487 -3.12 -29.54 -40.11
C HIS A 487 -2.66 -28.37 -39.19
N PRO A 488 -2.00 -28.61 -38.02
CA PRO A 488 -1.63 -27.58 -37.05
C PRO A 488 -0.90 -26.37 -37.67
N PHE A 489 -0.01 -26.58 -38.65
CA PHE A 489 0.70 -25.50 -39.34
C PHE A 489 -0.14 -24.67 -40.32
N LYS A 490 -1.40 -25.01 -40.50
CA LYS A 490 -2.37 -24.26 -41.33
C LYS A 490 -3.37 -23.48 -40.50
N LYS A 491 -3.32 -23.57 -39.15
CA LYS A 491 -4.19 -22.85 -38.27
C LYS A 491 -3.58 -21.51 -37.92
N HIS A 492 -4.40 -20.49 -37.93
CA HIS A 492 -4.08 -19.19 -37.29
C HIS A 492 -4.44 -19.25 -35.81
N PHE A 493 -3.95 -18.30 -35.04
CA PHE A 493 -4.25 -18.23 -33.59
C PHE A 493 -5.74 -18.19 -33.30
N GLU A 494 -6.50 -17.49 -34.17
CA GLU A 494 -7.96 -17.33 -34.07
C GLU A 494 -8.73 -18.61 -34.36
N ASP A 495 -8.11 -19.58 -35.01
CA ASP A 495 -8.72 -20.89 -35.34
C ASP A 495 -8.58 -21.90 -34.20
N LEU A 496 -7.75 -21.58 -33.18
CA LEU A 496 -7.51 -22.47 -32.05
C LEU A 496 -8.70 -22.44 -31.07
N ARG A 497 -9.03 -23.62 -30.52
CA ARG A 497 -10.11 -23.79 -29.55
C ARG A 497 -9.56 -24.35 -28.25
N ILE A 498 -10.05 -23.84 -27.12
CA ILE A 498 -9.70 -24.41 -25.82
C ILE A 498 -10.19 -25.87 -25.75
N GLY A 499 -9.29 -26.78 -25.32
CA GLY A 499 -9.53 -28.21 -25.32
C GLY A 499 -9.25 -28.90 -26.68
N GLU A 500 -8.73 -28.18 -27.67
CA GLU A 500 -8.34 -28.76 -28.92
C GLU A 500 -7.06 -29.60 -28.80
N THR A 501 -7.09 -30.79 -29.41
CA THR A 501 -5.91 -31.64 -29.54
C THR A 501 -5.33 -31.49 -30.96
N LEU A 502 -4.13 -30.96 -31.03
CA LEU A 502 -3.38 -30.84 -32.27
C LEU A 502 -2.57 -32.11 -32.51
N ILE A 503 -2.80 -32.74 -33.67
CA ILE A 503 -2.05 -33.94 -34.09
C ILE A 503 -0.95 -33.51 -35.04
N THR A 504 0.30 -33.67 -34.62
CA THR A 504 1.47 -33.39 -35.46
C THR A 504 1.92 -34.62 -36.23
N HIS A 505 2.79 -34.44 -37.22
CA HIS A 505 3.41 -35.57 -37.91
C HIS A 505 4.17 -36.47 -36.93
N ARG A 506 4.06 -37.77 -37.17
CA ARG A 506 4.93 -38.74 -36.50
C ARG A 506 6.34 -38.57 -37.05
N ARG A 507 7.31 -38.44 -36.14
CA ARG A 507 8.73 -38.39 -36.45
C ARG A 507 9.45 -39.49 -35.69
N THR A 508 10.34 -40.19 -36.34
CA THR A 508 11.27 -41.08 -35.66
C THR A 508 12.32 -40.21 -34.98
N VAL A 509 12.46 -40.35 -33.69
CA VAL A 509 13.56 -39.71 -32.94
C VAL A 509 14.78 -40.57 -33.16
N THR A 510 15.84 -40.01 -33.72
CA THR A 510 17.12 -40.68 -33.95
C THR A 510 18.11 -40.29 -32.82
N GLU A 511 19.23 -41.05 -32.70
CA GLU A 511 20.29 -40.68 -31.74
C GLU A 511 20.80 -39.24 -31.95
N ALA A 512 20.85 -38.76 -33.19
CA ALA A 512 21.25 -37.37 -33.48
C ALA A 512 20.28 -36.32 -32.94
N ASP A 513 19.00 -36.66 -32.74
CA ASP A 513 18.00 -35.76 -32.16
C ASP A 513 18.10 -35.70 -30.62
N ILE A 514 18.78 -36.66 -29.99
CA ILE A 514 18.96 -36.75 -28.53
C ILE A 514 20.24 -36.02 -28.11
N VAL A 515 21.22 -35.92 -29.00
CA VAL A 515 22.56 -35.37 -28.70
C VAL A 515 22.67 -33.88 -29.00
N ASN A 516 21.75 -33.27 -29.72
CA ASN A 516 21.62 -31.85 -29.94
C ASN A 516 20.53 -31.26 -29.04
#